data_20bb9ab1b5c375809a57cf57a8e30a93
#
_entry.id   20bb9ab1b5c375809a57cf57a8e30a93
#
_cell.length_a   1.000
_cell.length_b   1.000
_cell.length_c   1.000
_cell.angle_alpha   90.00
_cell.angle_beta   90.00
_cell.angle_gamma   90.00
#
_symmetry.space_group_name_H-M   'P 1'
#
loop_
_entity.id
_entity.type
_entity.pdbx_description
1 polymer ?
#
loop_
_entity_poly.entity_id
_entity_poly.type
_entity_poly.pdbx_seq_one_letter_code
_entity_poly.pdbx_strand_id
1 'polypeptide(L)'
;MTGLFSVQIDERCQKRLKQGYPWVFRSEVLNAKKAESLAPGSVVDFVRAKGDFVARGFYNPKPQLVGRVLTLTEKQPIEKFFIFHQIESALRFREKLFAEPFYRLIHAEGDGLPGLVIDRYGDVVVCQVNTAGMEALFPHVEAALKAFVEPKAIVLRNDTSAREQEGLTQEQKVVFGTLENPVVTITENGAQFQADVMTGQKTGWFFDQRDNRDWVASLAKDSAMLDVFCHSGGFGIQAAKAGATAVTFVDSSGPALQAAEKNALLNGVEKKCQFIEGKAFETMEKLRDMGQKFGLVSLDPPAFIKSRKDMAAGLKGYQKLAKLAAPLIESSGYLFIASCSHHADLKELTDHVAEGLATSGRSFQLIKTAGAAPDHPVHPFLPETGYLKALTFRFLD
;
A
#
# COMPACT_ATOMS: atom_id res chain seq x y z
N MET A 1 25.72 -30.56 11.46
CA MET A 1 25.09 -29.28 11.05
C MET A 1 25.88 -28.18 11.73
N THR A 2 26.62 -27.35 11.00
CA THR A 2 27.23 -26.14 11.55
C THR A 2 26.07 -25.24 12.00
N GLY A 3 26.05 -24.90 13.29
CA GLY A 3 24.99 -24.04 13.84
C GLY A 3 24.91 -22.68 13.12
N LEU A 4 23.73 -22.06 13.12
CA LEU A 4 23.55 -20.70 12.58
C LEU A 4 24.45 -19.70 13.32
N PHE A 5 24.84 -18.64 12.64
CA PHE A 5 25.62 -17.58 13.27
C PHE A 5 24.77 -16.88 14.34
N SER A 6 25.37 -16.66 15.52
CA SER A 6 24.73 -15.97 16.63
C SER A 6 25.03 -14.47 16.59
N VAL A 7 24.01 -13.67 16.32
CA VAL A 7 24.04 -12.22 16.40
C VAL A 7 23.64 -11.81 17.82
N GLN A 8 24.59 -11.28 18.58
CA GLN A 8 24.33 -10.82 19.95
C GLN A 8 23.66 -9.44 19.94
N ILE A 9 22.54 -9.33 20.66
CA ILE A 9 21.74 -8.09 20.74
C ILE A 9 21.66 -7.57 22.18
N ASP A 10 21.48 -6.23 22.30
CA ASP A 10 21.34 -5.57 23.59
C ASP A 10 20.00 -5.89 24.29
N GLU A 11 19.88 -5.54 25.57
CA GLU A 11 18.67 -5.84 26.37
C GLU A 11 17.42 -5.12 25.88
N ARG A 12 17.56 -3.91 25.30
CA ARG A 12 16.45 -3.14 24.77
C ARG A 12 15.86 -3.83 23.53
N CYS A 13 16.71 -4.25 22.61
CA CYS A 13 16.33 -5.04 21.46
C CYS A 13 15.64 -6.35 21.87
N GLN A 14 16.23 -7.10 22.82
CA GLN A 14 15.65 -8.35 23.33
C GLN A 14 14.21 -8.16 23.82
N LYS A 15 13.95 -7.12 24.62
CA LYS A 15 12.60 -6.83 25.15
C LYS A 15 11.62 -6.58 24.00
N ARG A 16 12.01 -5.78 23.00
CA ARG A 16 11.16 -5.50 21.84
C ARG A 16 10.87 -6.74 20.99
N LEU A 17 11.90 -7.55 20.69
CA LEU A 17 11.71 -8.78 19.93
C LEU A 17 10.77 -9.74 20.63
N LYS A 18 10.90 -9.92 21.96
CA LYS A 18 10.00 -10.77 22.76
C LYS A 18 8.55 -10.27 22.81
N GLN A 19 8.35 -8.97 22.64
CA GLN A 19 7.02 -8.37 22.50
C GLN A 19 6.43 -8.56 21.10
N GLY A 20 7.24 -9.03 20.13
CA GLY A 20 6.83 -9.25 18.75
C GLY A 20 7.30 -8.19 17.75
N TYR A 21 8.07 -7.18 18.16
CA TYR A 21 8.66 -6.20 17.24
C TYR A 21 9.66 -6.88 16.30
N PRO A 22 9.54 -6.78 14.97
CA PRO A 22 10.26 -7.67 14.05
C PRO A 22 11.62 -7.17 13.58
N TRP A 23 12.11 -5.99 14.00
CA TRP A 23 13.29 -5.34 13.46
C TRP A 23 14.44 -5.23 14.46
N VAL A 24 15.66 -5.41 13.96
CA VAL A 24 16.92 -5.22 14.68
C VAL A 24 17.75 -4.17 13.97
N PHE A 25 18.13 -3.10 14.67
CA PHE A 25 18.96 -2.03 14.13
C PHE A 25 20.45 -2.29 14.42
N ARG A 26 21.33 -1.76 13.56
CA ARG A 26 22.79 -1.92 13.68
C ARG A 26 23.31 -1.51 15.06
N SER A 27 22.81 -0.43 15.62
CA SER A 27 23.21 0.09 16.95
C SER A 27 22.87 -0.85 18.10
N GLU A 28 22.04 -1.86 17.89
CA GLU A 28 21.58 -2.80 18.90
C GLU A 28 22.37 -4.13 18.87
N VAL A 29 23.29 -4.27 17.90
CA VAL A 29 24.11 -5.48 17.72
C VAL A 29 25.42 -5.33 18.48
N LEU A 30 25.66 -6.18 19.47
CA LEU A 30 26.85 -6.14 20.35
C LEU A 30 28.09 -6.69 19.66
N ASN A 31 27.96 -7.66 18.77
CA ASN A 31 29.07 -8.28 18.02
C ASN A 31 29.08 -7.88 16.53
N ALA A 32 28.72 -6.62 16.22
CA ALA A 32 28.57 -6.13 14.86
C ALA A 32 29.78 -6.37 13.96
N LYS A 33 31.02 -6.15 14.47
CA LYS A 33 32.27 -6.41 13.72
C LYS A 33 32.41 -7.86 13.23
N LYS A 34 31.94 -8.85 14.01
CA LYS A 34 31.93 -10.26 13.60
C LYS A 34 30.83 -10.54 12.58
N ALA A 35 29.67 -9.89 12.75
CA ALA A 35 28.51 -10.04 11.88
C ALA A 35 28.70 -9.34 10.52
N GLU A 36 29.64 -8.39 10.37
CA GLU A 36 29.98 -7.74 9.09
C GLU A 36 30.48 -8.71 8.01
N SER A 37 31.04 -9.85 8.41
CA SER A 37 31.50 -10.89 7.47
C SER A 37 30.37 -11.76 6.90
N LEU A 38 29.16 -11.63 7.40
CA LEU A 38 28.01 -12.40 6.91
C LEU A 38 27.60 -11.93 5.51
N ALA A 39 27.24 -12.88 4.68
CA ALA A 39 26.61 -12.57 3.40
C ALA A 39 25.23 -11.88 3.64
N PRO A 40 24.89 -10.84 2.86
CA PRO A 40 23.57 -10.23 2.94
C PRO A 40 22.43 -11.28 2.84
N GLY A 41 21.48 -11.23 3.77
CA GLY A 41 20.36 -12.15 3.80
C GLY A 41 20.61 -13.49 4.52
N SER A 42 21.79 -13.67 5.13
CA SER A 42 22.07 -14.88 5.93
C SER A 42 21.04 -15.09 7.02
N VAL A 43 20.54 -16.33 7.18
CA VAL A 43 19.72 -16.70 8.32
C VAL A 43 20.58 -16.78 9.57
N VAL A 44 20.16 -16.15 10.66
CA VAL A 44 20.91 -16.04 11.92
C VAL A 44 19.99 -16.27 13.12
N ASP A 45 20.58 -16.63 14.25
CA ASP A 45 19.94 -16.59 15.55
C ASP A 45 20.31 -15.27 16.26
N PHE A 46 19.31 -14.47 16.61
CA PHE A 46 19.47 -13.34 17.52
C PHE A 46 19.50 -13.86 18.95
N VAL A 47 20.60 -13.60 19.67
CA VAL A 47 20.83 -14.16 20.99
C VAL A 47 21.16 -13.07 21.99
N ARG A 48 20.97 -13.37 23.28
CA ARG A 48 21.48 -12.52 24.37
C ARG A 48 23.01 -12.47 24.36
N ALA A 49 23.60 -11.54 25.10
CA ALA A 49 25.03 -11.46 25.30
C ALA A 49 25.64 -12.79 25.84
N LYS A 50 24.86 -13.55 26.63
CA LYS A 50 25.25 -14.86 27.19
C LYS A 50 25.02 -16.05 26.25
N GLY A 51 24.45 -15.82 25.06
CA GLY A 51 24.22 -16.84 24.05
C GLY A 51 22.82 -17.45 24.01
N ASP A 52 21.90 -17.07 24.93
CA ASP A 52 20.54 -17.62 24.96
C ASP A 52 19.76 -17.13 23.72
N PHE A 53 19.02 -18.03 23.08
CA PHE A 53 18.17 -17.74 21.94
C PHE A 53 17.08 -16.70 22.27
N VAL A 54 16.82 -15.78 21.33
CA VAL A 54 15.75 -14.78 21.42
C VAL A 54 14.80 -14.86 20.21
N ALA A 55 15.37 -14.90 19.00
CA ALA A 55 14.62 -14.93 17.75
C ALA A 55 15.50 -15.49 16.62
N ARG A 56 14.87 -15.91 15.53
CA ARG A 56 15.57 -16.26 14.27
C ARG A 56 15.02 -15.42 13.14
N GLY A 57 15.91 -15.03 12.23
CA GLY A 57 15.56 -14.24 11.07
C GLY A 57 16.74 -14.10 10.11
N PHE A 58 16.68 -13.16 9.21
CA PHE A 58 17.81 -12.87 8.35
C PHE A 58 18.52 -11.57 8.76
N TYR A 59 19.79 -11.50 8.40
CA TYR A 59 20.69 -10.40 8.69
C TYR A 59 21.33 -9.87 7.41
N ASN A 60 21.38 -8.56 7.28
CA ASN A 60 22.11 -7.86 6.22
C ASN A 60 22.99 -6.78 6.85
N PRO A 61 24.33 -6.86 6.71
CA PRO A 61 25.22 -5.87 7.31
C PRO A 61 25.22 -4.50 6.60
N LYS A 62 24.57 -4.34 5.46
CA LYS A 62 24.60 -3.10 4.66
C LYS A 62 23.70 -1.98 5.21
N PRO A 63 22.36 -2.17 5.44
CA PRO A 63 21.47 -1.11 5.90
C PRO A 63 21.64 -0.82 7.40
N GLN A 64 20.97 0.24 7.90
CA GLN A 64 20.84 0.48 9.33
C GLN A 64 19.89 -0.51 10.01
N LEU A 65 18.84 -0.92 9.32
CA LEU A 65 17.96 -2.00 9.71
C LEU A 65 18.59 -3.33 9.27
N VAL A 66 19.42 -3.88 10.14
CA VAL A 66 20.29 -5.03 9.81
C VAL A 66 19.61 -6.39 9.96
N GLY A 67 18.58 -6.50 10.80
CA GLY A 67 17.92 -7.79 11.06
C GLY A 67 16.42 -7.71 10.96
N ARG A 68 15.81 -8.76 10.41
CA ARG A 68 14.36 -8.95 10.34
C ARG A 68 14.00 -10.34 10.87
N VAL A 69 13.16 -10.37 11.91
CA VAL A 69 12.75 -11.59 12.58
C VAL A 69 11.70 -12.32 11.74
N LEU A 70 11.86 -13.65 11.67
CA LEU A 70 10.92 -14.56 11.03
C LEU A 70 10.20 -15.44 12.05
N THR A 71 10.87 -15.81 13.15
CA THR A 71 10.27 -16.64 14.19
C THR A 71 10.88 -16.39 15.56
N LEU A 72 10.07 -16.57 16.59
CA LEU A 72 10.51 -16.59 18.00
C LEU A 72 10.73 -18.02 18.51
N THR A 73 10.57 -19.03 17.66
CA THR A 73 10.69 -20.45 17.99
C THR A 73 12.05 -21.00 17.57
N GLU A 74 12.89 -21.36 18.53
CA GLU A 74 14.27 -21.83 18.30
C GLU A 74 14.36 -23.06 17.38
N LYS A 75 13.41 -23.99 17.53
CA LYS A 75 13.38 -25.24 16.74
C LYS A 75 12.78 -25.08 15.34
N GLN A 76 12.30 -23.87 14.97
CA GLN A 76 11.73 -23.62 13.66
C GLN A 76 12.83 -23.35 12.62
N PRO A 77 13.06 -24.24 11.65
CA PRO A 77 13.97 -23.98 10.54
C PRO A 77 13.33 -22.98 9.57
N ILE A 78 14.15 -22.10 8.99
CA ILE A 78 13.73 -21.15 7.92
C ILE A 78 14.12 -21.76 6.58
N GLU A 79 13.23 -22.58 6.06
CA GLU A 79 13.41 -23.38 4.86
C GLU A 79 12.08 -23.47 4.08
N LYS A 80 12.03 -24.30 3.06
CA LYS A 80 10.88 -24.51 2.19
C LYS A 80 9.54 -24.61 2.97
N PHE A 81 9.46 -25.45 3.97
CA PHE A 81 8.20 -25.65 4.71
C PHE A 81 7.73 -24.43 5.49
N PHE A 82 8.65 -23.61 5.99
CA PHE A 82 8.30 -22.35 6.62
C PHE A 82 7.62 -21.42 5.62
N ILE A 83 8.22 -21.22 4.44
CA ILE A 83 7.67 -20.35 3.40
C ILE A 83 6.33 -20.88 2.87
N PHE A 84 6.21 -22.19 2.66
CA PHE A 84 4.97 -22.84 2.22
C PHE A 84 3.84 -22.57 3.21
N HIS A 85 4.10 -22.75 4.51
CA HIS A 85 3.10 -22.51 5.57
C HIS A 85 2.64 -21.04 5.61
N GLN A 86 3.57 -20.08 5.52
CA GLN A 86 3.22 -18.66 5.55
C GLN A 86 2.36 -18.25 4.32
N ILE A 87 2.75 -18.70 3.13
CA ILE A 87 2.00 -18.39 1.89
C ILE A 87 0.64 -19.07 1.90
N GLU A 88 0.55 -20.34 2.29
CA GLU A 88 -0.73 -21.06 2.38
C GLU A 88 -1.67 -20.41 3.39
N SER A 89 -1.16 -20.03 4.57
CA SER A 89 -1.94 -19.34 5.60
C SER A 89 -2.47 -17.99 5.10
N ALA A 90 -1.63 -17.20 4.43
CA ALA A 90 -2.02 -15.93 3.85
C ALA A 90 -3.06 -16.09 2.73
N LEU A 91 -2.89 -17.10 1.87
CA LEU A 91 -3.83 -17.41 0.79
C LEU A 91 -5.21 -17.77 1.35
N ARG A 92 -5.28 -18.71 2.29
CA ARG A 92 -6.54 -19.11 2.96
C ARG A 92 -7.25 -17.91 3.60
N PHE A 93 -6.50 -16.99 4.18
CA PHE A 93 -7.06 -15.77 4.77
C PHE A 93 -7.69 -14.87 3.70
N ARG A 94 -7.00 -14.64 2.57
CA ARG A 94 -7.53 -13.81 1.48
C ARG A 94 -8.73 -14.45 0.79
N GLU A 95 -8.71 -15.75 0.54
CA GLU A 95 -9.83 -16.49 -0.04
C GLU A 95 -11.08 -16.50 0.85
N LYS A 96 -10.91 -16.34 2.17
CA LYS A 96 -12.04 -16.14 3.09
C LYS A 96 -12.63 -14.74 3.01
N LEU A 97 -11.84 -13.74 2.66
CA LEU A 97 -12.26 -12.33 2.62
C LEU A 97 -12.79 -11.90 1.25
N PHE A 98 -12.24 -12.46 0.18
CA PHE A 98 -12.50 -11.99 -1.18
C PHE A 98 -13.01 -13.14 -2.05
N ALA A 99 -14.12 -12.90 -2.74
CA ALA A 99 -14.70 -13.87 -3.68
C ALA A 99 -13.86 -13.99 -4.97
N GLU A 100 -13.20 -12.89 -5.37
CA GLU A 100 -12.42 -12.81 -6.60
C GLU A 100 -10.93 -12.81 -6.29
N PRO A 101 -10.08 -13.45 -7.11
CA PRO A 101 -8.65 -13.61 -6.85
C PRO A 101 -7.82 -12.36 -7.23
N PHE A 102 -8.28 -11.19 -6.79
CA PHE A 102 -7.63 -9.90 -7.03
C PHE A 102 -7.37 -9.20 -5.68
N TYR A 103 -6.17 -9.38 -5.12
CA TYR A 103 -5.80 -8.87 -3.79
C TYR A 103 -4.29 -8.88 -3.57
N ARG A 104 -3.84 -8.18 -2.55
CA ARG A 104 -2.52 -8.35 -1.97
C ARG A 104 -2.46 -9.68 -1.22
N LEU A 105 -1.72 -10.65 -1.76
CA LEU A 105 -1.55 -11.97 -1.14
C LEU A 105 -0.58 -11.92 0.06
N ILE A 106 0.54 -11.22 -0.09
CA ILE A 106 1.56 -11.04 0.96
C ILE A 106 1.87 -9.56 1.15
N HIS A 107 1.74 -9.08 2.38
CA HIS A 107 2.03 -7.72 2.81
C HIS A 107 3.21 -7.68 3.80
N ALA A 108 4.37 -8.08 3.34
CA ALA A 108 5.65 -8.01 4.05
C ALA A 108 5.57 -8.46 5.53
N GLU A 109 5.98 -7.59 6.46
CA GLU A 109 5.98 -7.86 7.90
C GLU A 109 4.59 -8.17 8.45
N GLY A 110 3.54 -7.63 7.83
CA GLY A 110 2.14 -7.92 8.21
C GLY A 110 1.76 -9.38 8.06
N ASP A 111 2.38 -10.09 7.11
CA ASP A 111 2.20 -11.54 6.88
C ASP A 111 3.41 -12.38 7.33
N GLY A 112 4.33 -11.80 8.12
CA GLY A 112 5.50 -12.51 8.65
C GLY A 112 6.58 -12.87 7.62
N LEU A 113 6.55 -12.25 6.44
CA LEU A 113 7.54 -12.40 5.36
C LEU A 113 8.18 -11.04 5.03
N PRO A 114 9.07 -10.53 5.89
CA PRO A 114 9.61 -9.18 5.82
C PRO A 114 10.20 -8.80 4.46
N GLY A 115 9.70 -7.71 3.88
CA GLY A 115 10.16 -7.20 2.59
C GLY A 115 9.63 -7.95 1.36
N LEU A 116 8.73 -8.93 1.52
CA LEU A 116 8.06 -9.60 0.42
C LEU A 116 6.66 -9.00 0.21
N VAL A 117 6.40 -8.52 -0.99
CA VAL A 117 5.07 -8.09 -1.42
C VAL A 117 4.65 -8.99 -2.57
N ILE A 118 3.43 -9.53 -2.50
CA ILE A 118 2.85 -10.34 -3.57
C ILE A 118 1.43 -9.87 -3.82
N ASP A 119 1.14 -9.49 -5.06
CA ASP A 119 -0.20 -9.16 -5.51
C ASP A 119 -0.70 -10.22 -6.50
N ARG A 120 -1.93 -10.70 -6.31
CA ARG A 120 -2.60 -11.66 -7.16
C ARG A 120 -3.58 -10.96 -8.11
N TYR A 121 -3.40 -11.20 -9.39
CA TYR A 121 -4.21 -10.69 -10.49
C TYR A 121 -4.85 -11.88 -11.25
N GLY A 122 -5.71 -12.63 -10.56
CA GLY A 122 -6.27 -13.86 -11.09
C GLY A 122 -5.21 -14.96 -11.18
N ASP A 123 -4.83 -15.32 -12.40
CA ASP A 123 -3.80 -16.28 -12.72
C ASP A 123 -2.40 -15.66 -12.97
N VAL A 124 -2.25 -14.35 -12.80
CA VAL A 124 -0.97 -13.64 -12.81
C VAL A 124 -0.61 -13.21 -11.40
N VAL A 125 0.63 -13.46 -10.98
CA VAL A 125 1.15 -13.07 -9.67
C VAL A 125 2.31 -12.11 -9.86
N VAL A 126 2.28 -10.98 -9.15
CA VAL A 126 3.34 -9.97 -9.18
C VAL A 126 4.03 -9.93 -7.82
N CYS A 127 5.35 -10.10 -7.83
CA CYS A 127 6.18 -10.14 -6.63
C CYS A 127 7.15 -8.95 -6.60
N GLN A 128 7.30 -8.34 -5.41
CA GLN A 128 8.41 -7.44 -5.09
C GLN A 128 9.21 -8.04 -3.95
N VAL A 129 10.49 -8.30 -4.20
CA VAL A 129 11.41 -8.92 -3.25
C VAL A 129 12.40 -7.85 -2.78
N ASN A 130 12.08 -7.16 -1.68
CA ASN A 130 12.75 -5.94 -1.26
C ASN A 130 13.89 -6.14 -0.24
N THR A 131 14.18 -7.39 0.16
CA THR A 131 15.21 -7.69 1.14
C THR A 131 16.11 -8.82 0.70
N ALA A 132 17.39 -8.76 1.08
CA ALA A 132 18.38 -9.78 0.72
C ALA A 132 18.00 -11.18 1.25
N GLY A 133 17.34 -11.24 2.42
CA GLY A 133 16.88 -12.52 2.98
C GLY A 133 15.76 -13.13 2.15
N MET A 134 14.78 -12.34 1.70
CA MET A 134 13.72 -12.82 0.81
C MET A 134 14.25 -13.15 -0.59
N GLU A 135 15.25 -12.43 -1.08
CA GLU A 135 15.95 -12.79 -2.34
C GLU A 135 16.51 -14.22 -2.26
N ALA A 136 17.19 -14.54 -1.17
CA ALA A 136 17.75 -15.88 -0.95
C ALA A 136 16.66 -16.96 -0.81
N LEU A 137 15.50 -16.61 -0.24
CA LEU A 137 14.37 -17.53 -0.03
C LEU A 137 13.38 -17.57 -1.22
N PHE A 138 13.56 -16.70 -2.22
CA PHE A 138 12.62 -16.58 -3.35
C PHE A 138 12.38 -17.89 -4.11
N PRO A 139 13.33 -18.80 -4.33
CA PRO A 139 13.05 -20.10 -4.92
C PRO A 139 11.99 -20.91 -4.17
N HIS A 140 11.90 -20.78 -2.85
CA HIS A 140 10.86 -21.41 -2.04
C HIS A 140 9.51 -20.68 -2.17
N VAL A 141 9.54 -19.34 -2.30
CA VAL A 141 8.34 -18.53 -2.57
C VAL A 141 7.75 -18.92 -3.92
N GLU A 142 8.57 -18.96 -4.97
CA GLU A 142 8.15 -19.38 -6.32
C GLU A 142 7.53 -20.79 -6.30
N ALA A 143 8.17 -21.74 -5.62
CA ALA A 143 7.67 -23.10 -5.50
C ALA A 143 6.32 -23.16 -4.75
N ALA A 144 6.12 -22.36 -3.71
CA ALA A 144 4.85 -22.29 -2.97
C ALA A 144 3.74 -21.67 -3.83
N LEU A 145 4.04 -20.59 -4.58
CA LEU A 145 3.08 -19.98 -5.50
C LEU A 145 2.63 -20.95 -6.58
N LYS A 146 3.56 -21.72 -7.16
CA LYS A 146 3.23 -22.78 -8.13
C LYS A 146 2.34 -23.86 -7.54
N ALA A 147 2.56 -24.23 -6.27
CA ALA A 147 1.82 -25.30 -5.61
C ALA A 147 0.40 -24.89 -5.17
N PHE A 148 0.20 -23.65 -4.75
CA PHE A 148 -1.05 -23.21 -4.12
C PHE A 148 -1.89 -22.27 -4.98
N VAL A 149 -1.26 -21.45 -5.84
CA VAL A 149 -1.94 -20.46 -6.68
C VAL A 149 -2.08 -20.95 -8.13
N GLU A 150 -1.18 -21.84 -8.57
CA GLU A 150 -1.11 -22.38 -9.94
C GLU A 150 -1.14 -21.27 -11.01
N PRO A 151 -0.27 -20.24 -10.91
CA PRO A 151 -0.34 -19.10 -11.79
C PRO A 151 0.12 -19.42 -13.21
N LYS A 152 -0.44 -18.73 -14.22
CA LYS A 152 0.09 -18.75 -15.60
C LYS A 152 1.42 -18.02 -15.72
N ALA A 153 1.60 -16.96 -14.94
CA ALA A 153 2.83 -16.18 -14.91
C ALA A 153 3.15 -15.65 -13.52
N ILE A 154 4.45 -15.63 -13.17
CA ILE A 154 4.99 -14.92 -12.02
C ILE A 154 5.91 -13.82 -12.54
N VAL A 155 5.62 -12.57 -12.15
CA VAL A 155 6.33 -11.36 -12.54
C VAL A 155 7.11 -10.84 -11.34
N LEU A 156 8.38 -10.53 -11.52
CA LEU A 156 9.16 -9.73 -10.56
C LEU A 156 9.10 -8.24 -10.94
N ARG A 157 8.67 -7.42 -9.99
CA ARG A 157 8.68 -5.96 -10.03
C ARG A 157 9.68 -5.45 -8.99
N ASN A 158 10.92 -5.85 -9.16
CA ASN A 158 12.05 -5.54 -8.28
C ASN A 158 12.70 -4.19 -8.62
N ASP A 159 11.93 -3.23 -9.09
CA ASP A 159 12.29 -1.86 -9.47
C ASP A 159 12.12 -0.85 -8.32
N THR A 160 12.18 -1.29 -7.08
CA THR A 160 11.96 -0.47 -5.89
C THR A 160 13.27 0.10 -5.31
N SER A 161 13.23 1.32 -4.79
CA SER A 161 14.38 1.94 -4.09
C SER A 161 14.76 1.22 -2.79
N ALA A 162 13.87 0.44 -2.19
CA ALA A 162 14.16 -0.38 -1.01
C ALA A 162 15.25 -1.41 -1.30
N ARG A 163 15.32 -1.95 -2.50
CA ARG A 163 16.35 -2.91 -2.93
C ARG A 163 17.75 -2.31 -2.95
N GLU A 164 17.89 -1.06 -3.36
CA GLU A 164 19.20 -0.36 -3.36
C GLU A 164 19.76 -0.24 -1.94
N GLN A 165 18.89 0.05 -0.95
CA GLN A 165 19.29 0.11 0.46
C GLN A 165 19.77 -1.24 0.99
N GLU A 166 19.20 -2.34 0.49
CA GLU A 166 19.63 -3.72 0.79
C GLU A 166 20.89 -4.14 -0.01
N GLY A 167 21.30 -3.34 -0.99
CA GLY A 167 22.41 -3.64 -1.90
C GLY A 167 22.06 -4.67 -2.96
N LEU A 168 20.79 -4.74 -3.35
CA LEU A 168 20.26 -5.58 -4.41
C LEU A 168 20.09 -4.79 -5.71
N THR A 169 20.23 -5.49 -6.84
CA THR A 169 19.96 -4.91 -8.17
C THR A 169 18.49 -4.74 -8.44
N GLN A 170 18.14 -3.71 -9.19
CA GLN A 170 16.78 -3.54 -9.70
C GLN A 170 16.57 -4.37 -10.97
N GLU A 171 15.41 -4.99 -11.09
CA GLU A 171 15.04 -5.78 -12.27
C GLU A 171 13.52 -5.91 -12.41
N GLN A 172 13.07 -6.06 -13.66
CA GLN A 172 11.69 -6.42 -13.99
C GLN A 172 11.74 -7.57 -14.97
N LYS A 173 11.09 -8.68 -14.64
CA LYS A 173 11.07 -9.86 -15.52
C LYS A 173 9.94 -10.83 -15.19
N VAL A 174 9.54 -11.63 -16.16
CA VAL A 174 8.74 -12.84 -15.94
C VAL A 174 9.69 -13.96 -15.52
N VAL A 175 9.49 -14.56 -14.35
CA VAL A 175 10.33 -15.65 -13.82
C VAL A 175 9.70 -17.02 -13.98
N PHE A 176 8.39 -17.08 -14.20
CA PHE A 176 7.68 -18.32 -14.48
C PHE A 176 6.56 -18.08 -15.46
N GLY A 177 6.37 -19.05 -16.37
CA GLY A 177 5.29 -19.06 -17.35
C GLY A 177 5.45 -18.01 -18.45
N THR A 178 4.32 -17.58 -19.00
CA THR A 178 4.28 -16.61 -20.12
C THR A 178 3.25 -15.53 -19.82
N LEU A 179 3.62 -14.29 -20.02
CA LEU A 179 2.75 -13.11 -19.93
C LEU A 179 2.61 -12.52 -21.34
N GLU A 180 1.57 -12.94 -22.06
CA GLU A 180 1.32 -12.48 -23.44
C GLU A 180 0.90 -11.00 -23.48
N ASN A 181 0.12 -10.55 -22.49
CA ASN A 181 -0.31 -9.17 -22.35
C ASN A 181 0.00 -8.66 -20.93
N PRO A 182 0.79 -7.61 -20.79
CA PRO A 182 1.08 -7.02 -19.47
C PRO A 182 -0.13 -6.35 -18.82
N VAL A 183 -1.19 -6.05 -19.59
CA VAL A 183 -2.43 -5.47 -19.08
C VAL A 183 -3.42 -6.59 -18.74
N VAL A 184 -3.71 -6.75 -17.48
CA VAL A 184 -4.68 -7.71 -16.95
C VAL A 184 -5.97 -6.99 -16.56
N THR A 185 -7.12 -7.65 -16.73
CA THR A 185 -8.40 -7.15 -16.24
C THR A 185 -8.67 -7.69 -14.85
N ILE A 186 -8.95 -6.81 -13.90
CA ILE A 186 -9.35 -7.15 -12.54
C ILE A 186 -10.81 -6.81 -12.31
N THR A 187 -11.44 -7.48 -11.36
CA THR A 187 -12.77 -7.15 -10.85
C THR A 187 -12.65 -6.71 -9.39
N GLU A 188 -13.19 -5.55 -9.07
CA GLU A 188 -13.22 -5.01 -7.71
C GLU A 188 -14.56 -4.33 -7.45
N ASN A 189 -15.29 -4.75 -6.39
CA ASN A 189 -16.58 -4.17 -6.00
C ASN A 189 -17.58 -4.14 -7.18
N GLY A 190 -17.58 -5.18 -8.03
CA GLY A 190 -18.44 -5.28 -9.21
C GLY A 190 -18.06 -4.38 -10.39
N ALA A 191 -16.96 -3.65 -10.34
CA ALA A 191 -16.38 -2.90 -11.46
C ALA A 191 -15.15 -3.60 -12.02
N GLN A 192 -14.89 -3.41 -13.32
CA GLN A 192 -13.72 -3.96 -14.02
C GLN A 192 -12.69 -2.87 -14.28
N PHE A 193 -11.41 -3.21 -14.11
CA PHE A 193 -10.31 -2.27 -14.35
C PHE A 193 -9.16 -2.98 -15.06
N GLN A 194 -8.46 -2.24 -15.91
CA GLN A 194 -7.22 -2.67 -16.52
C GLN A 194 -6.03 -2.26 -15.63
N ALA A 195 -5.17 -3.21 -15.32
CA ALA A 195 -3.95 -3.03 -14.54
C ALA A 195 -2.73 -3.48 -15.36
N ASP A 196 -1.76 -2.60 -15.56
CA ASP A 196 -0.48 -2.96 -16.18
C ASP A 196 0.45 -3.51 -15.10
N VAL A 197 0.67 -4.81 -15.14
CA VAL A 197 1.48 -5.52 -14.13
C VAL A 197 2.99 -5.43 -14.38
N MET A 198 3.41 -4.94 -15.55
CA MET A 198 4.83 -4.76 -15.89
C MET A 198 5.32 -3.33 -15.65
N THR A 199 4.57 -2.33 -16.09
CA THR A 199 5.02 -0.93 -16.08
C THR A 199 4.12 -0.01 -15.24
N GLY A 200 2.97 -0.48 -14.79
CA GLY A 200 2.04 0.28 -13.94
C GLY A 200 2.64 0.71 -12.60
N GLN A 201 2.06 1.73 -11.98
CA GLN A 201 2.46 2.19 -10.65
C GLN A 201 2.29 1.07 -9.61
N LYS A 202 3.17 1.03 -8.60
CA LYS A 202 3.29 -0.09 -7.65
C LYS A 202 3.45 -1.41 -8.43
N THR A 203 2.50 -2.30 -8.29
CA THR A 203 2.41 -3.60 -8.98
C THR A 203 1.36 -3.62 -10.10
N GLY A 204 0.67 -2.48 -10.36
CA GLY A 204 -0.38 -2.32 -11.36
C GLY A 204 -1.71 -1.80 -10.83
N TRP A 205 -2.06 -2.08 -9.57
CA TRP A 205 -3.29 -1.65 -8.91
C TRP A 205 -3.08 -1.32 -7.44
N PHE A 206 -3.97 -0.49 -6.86
CA PHE A 206 -3.94 -0.07 -5.46
C PHE A 206 -5.00 -0.82 -4.65
N PHE A 207 -4.75 -2.09 -4.33
CA PHE A 207 -5.68 -2.93 -3.56
C PHE A 207 -5.97 -2.36 -2.16
N ASP A 208 -5.04 -1.60 -1.59
CA ASP A 208 -5.18 -0.94 -0.29
C ASP A 208 -6.39 0.01 -0.20
N GLN A 209 -6.84 0.59 -1.32
CA GLN A 209 -7.96 1.51 -1.39
C GLN A 209 -9.32 0.84 -1.65
N ARG A 210 -9.42 -0.47 -1.77
CA ARG A 210 -10.63 -1.21 -2.13
C ARG A 210 -11.85 -0.82 -1.28
N ASP A 211 -11.72 -0.89 0.04
CA ASP A 211 -12.82 -0.61 0.96
C ASP A 211 -13.16 0.89 1.00
N ASN A 212 -12.17 1.74 0.76
CA ASN A 212 -12.37 3.18 0.64
C ASN A 212 -13.13 3.53 -0.64
N ARG A 213 -12.85 2.84 -1.76
CA ARG A 213 -13.58 3.02 -3.01
C ARG A 213 -15.04 2.58 -2.88
N ASP A 214 -15.31 1.44 -2.24
CA ASP A 214 -16.66 0.97 -1.96
C ASP A 214 -17.45 1.96 -1.09
N TRP A 215 -16.81 2.44 -0.02
CA TRP A 215 -17.39 3.45 0.86
C TRP A 215 -17.74 4.75 0.11
N VAL A 216 -16.81 5.28 -0.69
CA VAL A 216 -17.02 6.50 -1.48
C VAL A 216 -18.14 6.29 -2.50
N ALA A 217 -18.16 5.14 -3.18
CA ALA A 217 -19.22 4.79 -4.13
C ALA A 217 -20.62 4.76 -3.46
N SER A 218 -20.71 4.28 -2.22
CA SER A 218 -21.97 4.25 -1.46
C SER A 218 -22.56 5.63 -1.17
N LEU A 219 -21.73 6.67 -1.16
CA LEU A 219 -22.14 8.07 -0.92
C LEU A 219 -22.47 8.83 -2.22
N ALA A 220 -22.19 8.26 -3.40
CA ALA A 220 -22.24 8.97 -4.66
C ALA A 220 -23.60 8.97 -5.36
N LYS A 221 -24.57 8.17 -4.86
CA LYS A 221 -25.88 8.00 -5.50
C LYS A 221 -26.59 9.35 -5.66
N ASP A 222 -27.16 9.57 -6.86
CA ASP A 222 -27.96 10.75 -7.24
C ASP A 222 -27.22 12.10 -7.13
N SER A 223 -25.87 12.09 -7.08
CA SER A 223 -25.06 13.29 -6.98
C SER A 223 -23.92 13.33 -8.00
N ALA A 224 -23.40 14.51 -8.31
CA ALA A 224 -22.18 14.67 -9.09
C ALA A 224 -20.94 14.45 -8.20
N MET A 225 -19.88 13.84 -8.76
CA MET A 225 -18.64 13.59 -8.06
C MET A 225 -17.45 14.26 -8.76
N LEU A 226 -16.52 14.80 -7.96
CA LEU A 226 -15.18 15.20 -8.37
C LEU A 226 -14.15 14.21 -7.81
N ASP A 227 -13.39 13.54 -8.68
CA ASP A 227 -12.32 12.61 -8.34
C ASP A 227 -10.97 13.21 -8.72
N VAL A 228 -10.23 13.71 -7.73
CA VAL A 228 -8.94 14.39 -7.93
C VAL A 228 -7.79 13.47 -7.53
N PHE A 229 -6.74 13.46 -8.33
CA PHE A 229 -5.68 12.43 -8.34
C PHE A 229 -6.26 11.06 -8.71
N CYS A 230 -7.15 11.07 -9.70
CA CYS A 230 -7.98 9.92 -10.03
C CYS A 230 -7.20 8.72 -10.57
N HIS A 231 -5.95 8.91 -11.00
CA HIS A 231 -5.13 7.88 -11.64
C HIS A 231 -5.93 7.15 -12.75
N SER A 232 -6.13 5.84 -12.66
CA SER A 232 -6.93 5.05 -13.61
C SER A 232 -8.43 5.02 -13.30
N GLY A 233 -8.95 5.95 -12.47
CA GLY A 233 -10.36 6.19 -12.25
C GLY A 233 -11.03 5.29 -11.21
N GLY A 234 -10.27 4.66 -10.30
CA GLY A 234 -10.80 3.67 -9.38
C GLY A 234 -11.97 4.15 -8.51
N PHE A 235 -11.88 5.35 -7.93
CA PHE A 235 -12.96 5.93 -7.11
C PHE A 235 -14.15 6.37 -7.97
N GLY A 236 -13.91 7.20 -8.98
CA GLY A 236 -14.99 7.79 -9.76
C GLY A 236 -15.77 6.78 -10.61
N ILE A 237 -15.13 5.73 -11.13
CA ILE A 237 -15.83 4.69 -11.92
C ILE A 237 -16.74 3.85 -11.03
N GLN A 238 -16.32 3.47 -9.82
CA GLN A 238 -17.18 2.78 -8.88
C GLN A 238 -18.36 3.66 -8.46
N ALA A 239 -18.12 4.96 -8.24
CA ALA A 239 -19.19 5.93 -7.96
C ALA A 239 -20.19 6.05 -9.12
N ALA A 240 -19.70 6.14 -10.38
CA ALA A 240 -20.56 6.18 -11.57
C ALA A 240 -21.45 4.95 -11.71
N LYS A 241 -20.92 3.76 -11.39
CA LYS A 241 -21.69 2.49 -11.35
C LYS A 241 -22.67 2.46 -10.19
N ALA A 242 -22.33 3.04 -9.05
CA ALA A 242 -23.22 3.11 -7.88
C ALA A 242 -24.34 4.15 -8.01
N GLY A 243 -24.36 4.91 -9.10
CA GLY A 243 -25.48 5.83 -9.40
C GLY A 243 -25.12 7.30 -9.32
N ALA A 244 -23.84 7.69 -9.30
CA ALA A 244 -23.48 9.08 -9.52
C ALA A 244 -24.05 9.58 -10.86
N THR A 245 -24.55 10.83 -10.86
CA THR A 245 -25.15 11.45 -12.04
C THR A 245 -24.11 11.86 -13.07
N ALA A 246 -22.96 12.35 -12.61
CA ALA A 246 -21.79 12.71 -13.38
C ALA A 246 -20.53 12.55 -12.54
N VAL A 247 -19.38 12.28 -13.19
CA VAL A 247 -18.07 12.21 -12.53
C VAL A 247 -17.06 13.02 -13.32
N THR A 248 -16.40 13.96 -12.65
CA THR A 248 -15.27 14.71 -13.20
C THR A 248 -13.97 14.16 -12.64
N PHE A 249 -13.14 13.61 -13.51
CA PHE A 249 -11.82 13.04 -13.17
C PHE A 249 -10.74 14.09 -13.42
N VAL A 250 -9.84 14.27 -12.47
CA VAL A 250 -8.70 15.18 -12.55
C VAL A 250 -7.41 14.46 -12.22
N ASP A 251 -6.46 14.46 -13.15
CA ASP A 251 -5.10 13.99 -12.93
C ASP A 251 -4.11 14.82 -13.78
N SER A 252 -2.87 14.88 -13.35
CA SER A 252 -1.79 15.53 -14.12
C SER A 252 -1.13 14.62 -15.14
N SER A 253 -1.45 13.31 -15.11
CA SER A 253 -0.92 12.29 -16.00
C SER A 253 -1.89 11.96 -17.12
N GLY A 254 -1.60 12.40 -18.34
CA GLY A 254 -2.38 12.04 -19.53
C GLY A 254 -2.54 10.51 -19.71
N PRO A 255 -1.47 9.70 -19.56
CA PRO A 255 -1.60 8.23 -19.61
C PRO A 255 -2.53 7.65 -18.54
N ALA A 256 -2.56 8.21 -17.32
CA ALA A 256 -3.48 7.78 -16.27
C ALA A 256 -4.94 8.07 -16.65
N LEU A 257 -5.22 9.26 -17.19
CA LEU A 257 -6.55 9.64 -17.69
C LEU A 257 -6.99 8.75 -18.86
N GLN A 258 -6.11 8.44 -19.80
CA GLN A 258 -6.42 7.49 -20.87
C GLN A 258 -6.77 6.09 -20.34
N ALA A 259 -6.11 5.65 -19.25
CA ALA A 259 -6.49 4.41 -18.59
C ALA A 259 -7.86 4.54 -17.90
N ALA A 260 -8.16 5.68 -17.27
CA ALA A 260 -9.47 5.96 -16.69
C ALA A 260 -10.59 5.98 -17.74
N GLU A 261 -10.36 6.59 -18.91
CA GLU A 261 -11.30 6.57 -20.04
C GLU A 261 -11.61 5.14 -20.52
N LYS A 262 -10.57 4.32 -20.70
CA LYS A 262 -10.73 2.91 -21.08
C LYS A 262 -11.50 2.13 -20.02
N ASN A 263 -11.23 2.38 -18.75
CA ASN A 263 -11.93 1.73 -17.64
C ASN A 263 -13.39 2.22 -17.55
N ALA A 264 -13.69 3.49 -17.83
CA ALA A 264 -15.05 4.00 -17.89
C ALA A 264 -15.86 3.30 -19.02
N LEU A 265 -15.24 3.15 -20.20
CA LEU A 265 -15.83 2.44 -21.34
C LEU A 265 -16.07 0.95 -21.00
N LEU A 266 -15.10 0.29 -20.37
CA LEU A 266 -15.18 -1.11 -19.95
C LEU A 266 -16.37 -1.36 -19.00
N ASN A 267 -16.73 -0.35 -18.21
CA ASN A 267 -17.84 -0.40 -17.26
C ASN A 267 -19.17 0.19 -17.80
N GLY A 268 -19.20 0.72 -19.03
CA GLY A 268 -20.37 1.32 -19.65
C GLY A 268 -20.85 2.61 -18.98
N VAL A 269 -19.93 3.36 -18.37
CA VAL A 269 -20.23 4.62 -17.65
C VAL A 269 -19.61 5.87 -18.30
N GLU A 270 -18.97 5.72 -19.45
CA GLU A 270 -18.24 6.78 -20.15
C GLU A 270 -19.09 8.03 -20.40
N LYS A 271 -20.37 7.89 -20.62
CA LYS A 271 -21.31 9.01 -20.85
C LYS A 271 -21.51 9.90 -19.63
N LYS A 272 -21.17 9.41 -18.44
CA LYS A 272 -21.23 10.16 -17.17
C LYS A 272 -19.89 10.81 -16.81
N CYS A 273 -18.83 10.53 -17.57
CA CYS A 273 -17.44 10.85 -17.20
C CYS A 273 -16.92 12.04 -18.00
N GLN A 274 -16.28 12.96 -17.30
CA GLN A 274 -15.49 14.06 -17.87
C GLN A 274 -14.06 13.94 -17.36
N PHE A 275 -13.07 14.07 -18.24
CA PHE A 275 -11.65 13.93 -17.91
C PHE A 275 -10.93 15.27 -18.12
N ILE A 276 -10.19 15.73 -17.11
CA ILE A 276 -9.45 16.99 -17.12
C ILE A 276 -7.99 16.71 -16.79
N GLU A 277 -7.12 16.87 -17.79
CA GLU A 277 -5.68 16.85 -17.55
C GLU A 277 -5.24 18.19 -16.94
N GLY A 278 -4.65 18.12 -15.74
CA GLY A 278 -4.20 19.34 -15.06
C GLY A 278 -3.69 19.08 -13.64
N LYS A 279 -2.95 20.05 -13.11
CA LYS A 279 -2.51 20.01 -11.73
C LYS A 279 -3.69 20.22 -10.80
N ALA A 280 -3.83 19.35 -9.80
CA ALA A 280 -4.97 19.30 -8.88
C ALA A 280 -5.32 20.68 -8.29
N PHE A 281 -4.36 21.39 -7.70
CA PHE A 281 -4.61 22.69 -7.07
C PHE A 281 -5.15 23.72 -8.05
N GLU A 282 -4.52 23.86 -9.22
CA GLU A 282 -4.91 24.82 -10.26
C GLU A 282 -6.28 24.46 -10.86
N THR A 283 -6.54 23.16 -11.05
CA THR A 283 -7.81 22.68 -11.62
C THR A 283 -8.96 22.91 -10.65
N MET A 284 -8.76 22.62 -9.35
CA MET A 284 -9.78 22.87 -8.33
C MET A 284 -10.08 24.38 -8.19
N GLU A 285 -9.08 25.25 -8.29
CA GLU A 285 -9.29 26.72 -8.33
C GLU A 285 -10.14 27.14 -9.52
N LYS A 286 -9.85 26.65 -10.74
CA LYS A 286 -10.64 26.91 -11.94
C LYS A 286 -12.09 26.43 -11.81
N LEU A 287 -12.30 25.20 -11.32
CA LEU A 287 -13.65 24.65 -11.12
C LEU A 287 -14.45 25.49 -10.11
N ARG A 288 -13.82 25.95 -9.03
CA ARG A 288 -14.42 26.88 -8.06
C ARG A 288 -14.81 28.20 -8.73
N ASP A 289 -13.91 28.80 -9.49
CA ASP A 289 -14.13 30.10 -10.15
C ASP A 289 -15.21 30.01 -11.24
N MET A 290 -15.42 28.82 -11.81
CA MET A 290 -16.54 28.50 -12.70
C MET A 290 -17.84 28.20 -11.97
N GLY A 291 -17.86 28.25 -10.64
CA GLY A 291 -19.04 27.98 -9.82
C GLY A 291 -19.48 26.51 -9.78
N GLN A 292 -18.58 25.57 -10.15
CA GLN A 292 -18.89 24.14 -10.14
C GLN A 292 -19.09 23.62 -8.71
N LYS A 293 -20.06 22.72 -8.56
CA LYS A 293 -20.39 22.09 -7.27
C LYS A 293 -20.56 20.58 -7.45
N PHE A 294 -20.22 19.83 -6.40
CA PHE A 294 -20.27 18.38 -6.38
C PHE A 294 -20.84 17.89 -5.06
N GLY A 295 -21.71 16.90 -5.09
CA GLY A 295 -22.20 16.26 -3.87
C GLY A 295 -21.14 15.43 -3.17
N LEU A 296 -20.09 15.00 -3.91
CA LEU A 296 -18.97 14.23 -3.38
C LEU A 296 -17.64 14.67 -4.01
N VAL A 297 -16.65 14.95 -3.19
CA VAL A 297 -15.27 15.21 -3.64
C VAL A 297 -14.34 14.16 -3.04
N SER A 298 -13.59 13.46 -3.90
CA SER A 298 -12.55 12.50 -3.51
C SER A 298 -11.16 13.08 -3.79
N LEU A 299 -10.27 13.00 -2.80
CA LEU A 299 -8.88 13.46 -2.86
C LEU A 299 -7.95 12.32 -2.38
N ASP A 300 -7.24 11.68 -3.32
CA ASP A 300 -6.23 10.66 -3.00
C ASP A 300 -4.84 11.06 -3.52
N PRO A 301 -4.22 12.10 -2.94
CA PRO A 301 -2.96 12.64 -3.41
C PRO A 301 -1.78 11.68 -3.19
N PRO A 302 -0.70 11.81 -3.97
CA PRO A 302 0.56 11.15 -3.67
C PRO A 302 1.08 11.58 -2.29
N ALA A 303 1.99 10.80 -1.71
CA ALA A 303 2.56 11.09 -0.39
C ALA A 303 3.24 12.48 -0.38
N PHE A 304 2.65 13.43 0.33
CA PHE A 304 3.23 14.76 0.53
C PHE A 304 4.35 14.76 1.57
N ILE A 305 4.36 13.77 2.48
CA ILE A 305 5.35 13.63 3.54
C ILE A 305 6.22 12.40 3.24
N LYS A 306 7.34 12.63 2.55
CA LYS A 306 8.30 11.56 2.18
C LYS A 306 9.28 11.27 3.32
N SER A 307 9.54 12.24 4.18
CA SER A 307 10.43 12.13 5.34
C SER A 307 9.93 12.99 6.49
N ARG A 308 10.47 12.79 7.70
CA ARG A 308 10.13 13.62 8.87
C ARG A 308 10.40 15.12 8.66
N LYS A 309 11.36 15.48 7.79
CA LYS A 309 11.65 16.88 7.46
C LYS A 309 10.53 17.54 6.66
N ASP A 310 9.78 16.75 5.89
CA ASP A 310 8.69 17.23 5.04
C ASP A 310 7.34 17.34 5.79
N MET A 311 7.30 16.95 7.07
CA MET A 311 6.07 16.83 7.86
C MET A 311 5.21 18.10 7.81
N ALA A 312 5.77 19.24 8.25
CA ALA A 312 5.04 20.49 8.32
C ALA A 312 4.56 21.00 6.94
N ALA A 313 5.39 20.85 5.91
CA ALA A 313 5.04 21.24 4.55
C ALA A 313 3.95 20.33 3.95
N GLY A 314 4.07 19.02 4.19
CA GLY A 314 3.09 18.06 3.69
C GLY A 314 1.73 18.19 4.37
N LEU A 315 1.67 18.39 5.69
CA LEU A 315 0.42 18.64 6.43
C LEU A 315 -0.27 19.90 5.91
N LYS A 316 0.48 21.00 5.67
CA LYS A 316 -0.06 22.20 4.99
C LYS A 316 -0.58 21.90 3.58
N GLY A 317 -0.01 20.94 2.87
CA GLY A 317 -0.52 20.49 1.58
C GLY A 317 -1.93 19.90 1.70
N TYR A 318 -2.16 19.01 2.68
CA TYR A 318 -3.50 18.46 2.97
C TYR A 318 -4.48 19.53 3.41
N GLN A 319 -4.06 20.47 4.29
CA GLN A 319 -4.86 21.62 4.70
C GLN A 319 -5.29 22.48 3.49
N LYS A 320 -4.36 22.76 2.56
CA LYS A 320 -4.65 23.51 1.33
C LYS A 320 -5.63 22.78 0.42
N LEU A 321 -5.48 21.46 0.24
CA LEU A 321 -6.44 20.65 -0.52
C LEU A 321 -7.84 20.72 0.08
N ALA A 322 -7.99 20.54 1.38
CA ALA A 322 -9.27 20.63 2.08
C ALA A 322 -9.90 22.03 1.93
N LYS A 323 -9.10 23.08 2.06
CA LYS A 323 -9.53 24.48 1.84
C LYS A 323 -10.08 24.70 0.43
N LEU A 324 -9.45 24.12 -0.58
CA LEU A 324 -9.90 24.23 -1.99
C LEU A 324 -11.12 23.36 -2.30
N ALA A 325 -11.26 22.22 -1.62
CA ALA A 325 -12.39 21.34 -1.79
C ALA A 325 -13.69 21.90 -1.18
N ALA A 326 -13.61 22.53 -0.01
CA ALA A 326 -14.79 23.00 0.72
C ALA A 326 -15.76 23.85 -0.12
N PRO A 327 -15.33 24.85 -0.92
CA PRO A 327 -16.23 25.61 -1.79
C PRO A 327 -16.77 24.84 -2.97
N LEU A 328 -16.19 23.69 -3.34
CA LEU A 328 -16.66 22.81 -4.42
C LEU A 328 -17.74 21.82 -3.98
N ILE A 329 -17.96 21.70 -2.69
CA ILE A 329 -18.90 20.73 -2.12
C ILE A 329 -20.27 21.38 -1.97
N GLU A 330 -21.32 20.68 -2.43
CA GLU A 330 -22.73 21.07 -2.28
C GLU A 330 -23.17 21.09 -0.81
N SER A 331 -24.32 21.70 -0.51
CA SER A 331 -24.98 21.57 0.78
C SER A 331 -25.24 20.10 1.09
N SER A 332 -24.95 19.68 2.31
CA SER A 332 -25.03 18.27 2.77
C SER A 332 -24.11 17.30 2.02
N GLY A 333 -23.19 17.77 1.20
CA GLY A 333 -22.22 16.95 0.45
C GLY A 333 -21.07 16.43 1.29
N TYR A 334 -20.19 15.67 0.64
CA TYR A 334 -19.13 14.89 1.30
C TYR A 334 -17.73 15.23 0.75
N LEU A 335 -16.75 15.17 1.65
CA LEU A 335 -15.33 15.12 1.30
C LEU A 335 -14.75 13.78 1.75
N PHE A 336 -14.16 13.04 0.83
CA PHE A 336 -13.20 11.97 1.13
C PHE A 336 -11.78 12.49 0.89
N ILE A 337 -10.85 12.25 1.82
CA ILE A 337 -9.43 12.57 1.66
C ILE A 337 -8.57 11.49 2.26
N ALA A 338 -7.59 10.99 1.47
CA ALA A 338 -6.66 9.96 1.90
C ALA A 338 -5.21 10.47 1.98
N SER A 339 -4.40 9.78 2.72
CA SER A 339 -2.95 10.00 2.83
C SER A 339 -2.22 8.67 2.95
N CYS A 340 -1.31 8.38 2.02
CA CYS A 340 -0.38 7.26 2.09
C CYS A 340 0.98 7.65 2.73
N SER A 341 1.07 8.80 3.38
CA SER A 341 2.29 9.27 4.04
C SER A 341 2.54 8.52 5.36
N HIS A 342 3.59 7.69 5.41
CA HIS A 342 3.95 6.90 6.60
C HIS A 342 4.17 7.76 7.86
N HIS A 343 4.71 8.97 7.71
CA HIS A 343 5.05 9.85 8.82
C HIS A 343 3.88 10.69 9.33
N ALA A 344 2.77 10.79 8.59
CA ALA A 344 1.59 11.52 9.06
C ALA A 344 0.86 10.72 10.16
N ASP A 345 0.72 11.29 11.33
CA ASP A 345 -0.20 10.79 12.36
C ASP A 345 -1.65 11.07 11.95
N LEU A 346 -2.58 10.16 12.31
CA LEU A 346 -4.00 10.31 11.98
C LEU A 346 -4.60 11.58 12.60
N LYS A 347 -4.21 11.90 13.82
CA LYS A 347 -4.70 13.09 14.53
C LYS A 347 -4.19 14.36 13.84
N GLU A 348 -2.89 14.46 13.56
CA GLU A 348 -2.31 15.61 12.87
C GLU A 348 -2.93 15.82 11.48
N LEU A 349 -3.14 14.75 10.73
CA LEU A 349 -3.83 14.81 9.44
C LEU A 349 -5.26 15.33 9.60
N THR A 350 -6.01 14.81 10.59
CA THR A 350 -7.38 15.22 10.85
C THR A 350 -7.46 16.70 11.22
N ASP A 351 -6.58 17.16 12.11
CA ASP A 351 -6.54 18.56 12.57
C ASP A 351 -6.30 19.51 11.38
N HIS A 352 -5.30 19.25 10.54
CA HIS A 352 -4.98 20.10 9.38
C HIS A 352 -6.07 20.09 8.31
N VAL A 353 -6.68 18.93 8.05
CA VAL A 353 -7.82 18.86 7.11
C VAL A 353 -8.99 19.64 7.65
N ALA A 354 -9.35 19.49 8.94
CA ALA A 354 -10.43 20.23 9.57
C ALA A 354 -10.17 21.74 9.59
N GLU A 355 -8.95 22.19 9.88
CA GLU A 355 -8.56 23.60 9.76
C GLU A 355 -8.76 24.12 8.33
N GLY A 356 -8.40 23.35 7.32
CA GLY A 356 -8.64 23.68 5.92
C GLY A 356 -10.12 23.87 5.61
N LEU A 357 -10.97 22.93 6.03
CA LEU A 357 -12.43 22.99 5.85
C LEU A 357 -13.05 24.18 6.59
N ALA A 358 -12.60 24.46 7.82
CA ALA A 358 -13.11 25.54 8.65
C ALA A 358 -12.95 26.93 8.00
N THR A 359 -11.98 27.10 7.09
CA THR A 359 -11.82 28.37 6.35
C THR A 359 -13.02 28.73 5.47
N SER A 360 -13.89 27.79 5.18
CA SER A 360 -15.13 28.02 4.40
C SER A 360 -16.26 28.66 5.24
N GLY A 361 -16.13 28.69 6.56
CA GLY A 361 -17.19 29.13 7.48
C GLY A 361 -18.39 28.17 7.57
N ARG A 362 -18.34 27.01 6.91
CA ARG A 362 -19.40 26.01 6.87
C ARG A 362 -19.26 25.03 8.02
N SER A 363 -20.38 24.49 8.49
CA SER A 363 -20.40 23.43 9.50
C SER A 363 -20.17 22.06 8.86
N PHE A 364 -19.38 21.20 9.48
CA PHE A 364 -19.08 19.85 9.00
C PHE A 364 -18.82 18.89 10.16
N GLN A 365 -18.90 17.60 9.87
CA GLN A 365 -18.58 16.54 10.83
C GLN A 365 -17.72 15.47 10.18
N LEU A 366 -16.79 14.90 10.94
CA LEU A 366 -16.05 13.70 10.56
C LEU A 366 -16.96 12.49 10.77
N ILE A 367 -17.31 11.77 9.71
CA ILE A 367 -18.24 10.63 9.76
C ILE A 367 -17.54 9.28 9.67
N LYS A 368 -16.31 9.23 9.13
CA LYS A 368 -15.54 7.99 9.05
C LYS A 368 -14.04 8.28 9.05
N THR A 369 -13.31 7.45 9.78
CA THR A 369 -11.87 7.25 9.63
C THR A 369 -11.64 5.83 9.14
N ALA A 370 -10.71 5.65 8.20
CA ALA A 370 -10.40 4.35 7.61
C ALA A 370 -8.90 4.21 7.33
N GLY A 371 -8.49 3.03 6.94
CA GLY A 371 -7.13 2.67 6.56
C GLY A 371 -7.09 1.86 5.27
N ALA A 372 -6.08 1.02 5.14
CA ALA A 372 -5.97 0.07 4.04
C ALA A 372 -6.96 -1.08 4.20
N ALA A 373 -7.34 -1.69 3.09
CA ALA A 373 -8.17 -2.87 3.05
C ALA A 373 -7.52 -4.08 3.78
N PRO A 374 -8.28 -5.09 4.21
CA PRO A 374 -7.78 -6.15 5.10
C PRO A 374 -6.74 -7.09 4.47
N ASP A 375 -6.54 -7.05 3.17
CA ASP A 375 -5.42 -7.71 2.50
C ASP A 375 -4.05 -7.01 2.74
N HIS A 376 -4.07 -5.86 3.42
CA HIS A 376 -2.90 -5.12 3.90
C HIS A 376 -2.84 -5.14 5.44
N PRO A 377 -2.61 -6.30 6.07
CA PRO A 377 -2.65 -6.41 7.54
C PRO A 377 -1.58 -5.55 8.19
N VAL A 378 -1.97 -4.85 9.26
CA VAL A 378 -1.06 -4.07 10.09
C VAL A 378 -0.38 -5.00 11.08
N HIS A 379 0.95 -4.97 11.14
CA HIS A 379 1.69 -5.67 12.19
C HIS A 379 1.52 -4.95 13.54
N PRO A 380 0.96 -5.58 14.58
CA PRO A 380 0.53 -4.89 15.81
C PRO A 380 1.67 -4.17 16.56
N PHE A 381 2.90 -4.65 16.41
CA PHE A 381 4.10 -4.04 17.01
C PHE A 381 4.92 -3.20 16.02
N LEU A 382 4.44 -3.03 14.78
CA LEU A 382 5.09 -2.22 13.75
C LEU A 382 4.06 -1.28 13.11
N PRO A 383 3.72 -0.17 13.79
CA PRO A 383 2.70 0.78 13.32
C PRO A 383 2.95 1.32 11.92
N GLU A 384 4.21 1.33 11.47
CA GLU A 384 4.62 1.75 10.14
C GLU A 384 3.97 0.94 9.01
N THR A 385 3.51 -0.29 9.28
CA THR A 385 2.74 -1.09 8.31
C THR A 385 1.33 -0.54 8.07
N GLY A 386 0.80 0.28 8.98
CA GLY A 386 -0.48 0.99 8.85
C GLY A 386 -0.33 2.37 8.19
N TYR A 387 0.18 2.42 6.98
CA TYR A 387 0.57 3.67 6.31
C TYR A 387 -0.58 4.48 5.73
N LEU A 388 -1.70 3.87 5.35
CA LEU A 388 -2.84 4.54 4.74
C LEU A 388 -3.79 5.07 5.83
N LYS A 389 -4.19 6.33 5.70
CA LYS A 389 -5.20 7.01 6.49
C LYS A 389 -6.21 7.64 5.55
N ALA A 390 -7.49 7.48 5.85
CA ALA A 390 -8.57 8.09 5.09
C ALA A 390 -9.60 8.72 6.02
N LEU A 391 -10.11 9.87 5.64
CA LEU A 391 -11.08 10.66 6.39
C LEU A 391 -12.27 10.97 5.48
N THR A 392 -13.48 10.85 6.01
CA THR A 392 -14.69 11.30 5.31
C THR A 392 -15.42 12.32 6.16
N PHE A 393 -15.62 13.49 5.61
CA PHE A 393 -16.39 14.58 6.22
C PHE A 393 -17.72 14.76 5.49
N ARG A 394 -18.75 15.12 6.25
CA ARG A 394 -20.07 15.56 5.75
C ARG A 394 -20.26 17.02 6.11
N PHE A 395 -20.73 17.83 5.17
CA PHE A 395 -21.19 19.18 5.41
C PHE A 395 -22.63 19.20 5.94
N LEU A 396 -22.99 20.18 6.78
CA LEU A 396 -24.26 20.19 7.52
C LEU A 396 -25.21 21.31 7.06
N ASP A 397 -24.77 22.15 6.12
CA ASP A 397 -25.53 23.27 5.55
C ASP A 397 -26.34 22.87 4.31
#